data_4358df5d582777326650bf3aba3e0392
#
_entry.id   4358df5d582777326650bf3aba3e0392
#
_cell.length_a   1.000
_cell.length_b   1.000
_cell.length_c   1.000
_cell.angle_alpha   90.00
_cell.angle_beta   90.00
_cell.angle_gamma   90.00
#
_symmetry.space_group_name_H-M   'P 1'
#
loop_
_entity.id
_entity.type
_entity.pdbx_description
1 polymer ?
#
loop_
_entity_poly.entity_id
_entity_poly.type
_entity_poly.pdbx_seq_one_letter_code
_entity_poly.pdbx_strand_id
1 'polypeptide(L)'
;MKKLSALIVVSLFSLNIYMHGSVNSFKSGQDRSIEFPDTENYLTITSDLHTHSVFSDGHVWPNIRVAEAMKDKLDAIAITEHLEYQPHIRYIPNKNRNIAFLEAKKAADESDLIVIAGSEITREMPPGHLNAVFIKDANTLFNIDESLLPEARRRMSEAVNIEDLSDEELEVADQYALGNLYSPFEALEEAKRQGAFIFWNHPMWGSQANDGVSRLTEMHKQMIAKDLIHGIEVVNTNEYSEEALQIALDNNLAIIGTSDVHELIEWDYDSSKNEHRPVTLILSEERNQNSI
;
A
#
# COMPACT_ATOMS: atom_id res chain seq x y z
N MET A 1 -52.75 -28.58 -38.72
CA MET A 1 -51.93 -28.60 -37.49
C MET A 1 -50.56 -27.97 -37.80
N LYS A 2 -50.42 -26.70 -37.51
CA LYS A 2 -49.19 -25.92 -37.75
C LYS A 2 -48.33 -26.02 -36.48
N LYS A 3 -47.15 -26.62 -36.58
CA LYS A 3 -46.16 -26.62 -35.52
C LYS A 3 -45.51 -25.22 -35.48
N LEU A 4 -45.73 -24.49 -34.42
CA LEU A 4 -45.08 -23.24 -34.13
C LEU A 4 -43.71 -23.57 -33.55
N SER A 5 -42.66 -23.41 -34.37
CA SER A 5 -41.28 -23.49 -33.88
C SER A 5 -41.00 -22.18 -33.14
N ALA A 6 -40.88 -22.27 -31.83
CA ALA A 6 -40.39 -21.21 -31.01
C ALA A 6 -38.89 -21.02 -31.28
N LEU A 7 -38.55 -19.99 -32.02
CA LEU A 7 -37.16 -19.55 -32.21
C LEU A 7 -36.77 -18.85 -30.91
N ILE A 8 -36.05 -19.57 -30.04
CA ILE A 8 -35.39 -18.96 -28.89
C ILE A 8 -34.19 -18.18 -29.46
N VAL A 9 -34.41 -16.89 -29.64
CA VAL A 9 -33.32 -15.95 -29.83
C VAL A 9 -32.62 -15.82 -28.47
N VAL A 10 -31.61 -16.65 -28.26
CA VAL A 10 -30.61 -16.39 -27.24
C VAL A 10 -29.84 -15.17 -27.76
N SER A 11 -30.32 -13.98 -27.39
CA SER A 11 -29.49 -12.80 -27.47
C SER A 11 -28.32 -13.08 -26.52
N LEU A 12 -27.20 -13.44 -27.10
CA LEU A 12 -25.90 -13.25 -26.48
C LEU A 12 -25.78 -11.76 -26.19
N PHE A 13 -26.33 -11.33 -25.05
CA PHE A 13 -25.74 -10.24 -24.34
C PHE A 13 -24.33 -10.73 -24.00
N SER A 14 -23.42 -10.55 -24.92
CA SER A 14 -22.05 -10.30 -24.57
C SER A 14 -22.14 -9.12 -23.63
N LEU A 15 -22.17 -9.42 -22.34
CA LEU A 15 -21.94 -8.45 -21.29
C LEU A 15 -20.49 -8.02 -21.52
N ASN A 16 -20.30 -7.09 -22.47
CA ASN A 16 -19.18 -6.22 -22.44
C ASN A 16 -19.40 -5.41 -21.17
N ILE A 17 -18.98 -5.95 -20.04
CA ILE A 17 -18.59 -5.15 -18.91
C ILE A 17 -17.33 -4.40 -19.38
N TYR A 18 -17.55 -3.49 -20.31
CA TYR A 18 -16.66 -2.37 -20.42
C TYR A 18 -16.81 -1.68 -19.09
N MET A 19 -15.82 -1.85 -18.25
CA MET A 19 -15.63 -0.97 -17.13
C MET A 19 -15.74 0.44 -17.68
N HIS A 20 -16.78 1.16 -17.26
CA HIS A 20 -16.95 2.57 -17.55
C HIS A 20 -15.93 3.35 -16.71
N GLY A 21 -14.72 3.16 -16.97
CA GLY A 21 -13.53 3.72 -16.44
C GLY A 21 -12.40 3.30 -17.33
N SER A 22 -12.52 3.59 -18.67
CA SER A 22 -11.31 3.52 -19.45
C SER A 22 -10.34 4.56 -18.90
N VAL A 23 -9.11 4.17 -18.71
CA VAL A 23 -7.98 5.02 -18.33
C VAL A 23 -7.95 6.34 -19.11
N ASN A 24 -8.54 6.36 -20.31
CA ASN A 24 -8.68 7.51 -21.19
C ASN A 24 -9.78 8.53 -20.83
N SER A 25 -10.55 8.33 -19.77
CA SER A 25 -11.65 9.24 -19.40
C SER A 25 -11.24 10.37 -18.44
N PHE A 26 -10.03 10.34 -17.88
CA PHE A 26 -9.51 11.45 -17.10
C PHE A 26 -9.09 12.60 -17.99
N LYS A 27 -10.03 13.48 -18.31
CA LYS A 27 -9.75 14.75 -18.96
C LYS A 27 -9.34 15.79 -17.92
N SER A 28 -8.13 15.72 -17.39
CA SER A 28 -7.49 16.90 -16.85
C SER A 28 -6.63 17.51 -17.95
N GLY A 29 -6.76 18.78 -18.15
CA GLY A 29 -6.03 19.50 -19.22
C GLY A 29 -4.60 19.85 -18.87
N GLN A 30 -4.04 19.33 -17.77
CA GLN A 30 -2.67 19.60 -17.36
C GLN A 30 -1.82 18.33 -17.39
N ASP A 31 -0.58 18.51 -17.84
CA ASP A 31 0.44 17.48 -17.80
C ASP A 31 0.81 17.20 -16.33
N ARG A 32 0.70 15.95 -15.93
CA ARG A 32 1.07 15.48 -14.59
C ARG A 32 2.35 14.65 -14.61
N SER A 33 3.04 14.62 -15.74
CA SER A 33 4.22 13.78 -15.92
C SER A 33 5.28 14.05 -14.87
N ILE A 34 5.73 13.01 -14.19
CA ILE A 34 6.86 13.02 -13.28
C ILE A 34 7.99 12.29 -13.99
N GLU A 35 8.93 13.04 -14.53
CA GLU A 35 10.02 12.49 -15.33
C GLU A 35 11.38 12.92 -14.77
N PHE A 36 12.26 11.95 -14.61
CA PHE A 36 13.65 12.17 -14.21
C PHE A 36 14.59 11.61 -15.28
N PRO A 37 15.71 12.28 -15.57
CA PRO A 37 16.67 11.78 -16.54
C PRO A 37 17.37 10.50 -16.03
N ASP A 38 17.69 9.61 -16.96
CA ASP A 38 18.57 8.48 -16.67
C ASP A 38 19.99 9.00 -16.33
N THR A 39 20.73 8.21 -15.56
CA THR A 39 22.14 8.49 -15.27
C THR A 39 23.03 7.92 -16.39
N GLU A 40 24.33 8.17 -16.31
CA GLU A 40 25.27 7.62 -17.31
C GLU A 40 25.26 6.08 -17.36
N ASN A 41 24.97 5.40 -16.24
CA ASN A 41 25.12 3.96 -16.11
C ASN A 41 23.81 3.24 -15.77
N TYR A 42 22.76 3.96 -15.34
CA TYR A 42 21.51 3.37 -14.88
C TYR A 42 20.31 4.12 -15.40
N LEU A 43 19.26 3.38 -15.66
CA LEU A 43 17.92 3.92 -15.85
C LEU A 43 17.37 4.42 -14.50
N THR A 44 16.67 5.53 -14.53
CA THR A 44 15.97 6.08 -13.38
C THR A 44 14.53 5.59 -13.40
N ILE A 45 14.16 4.74 -12.44
CA ILE A 45 12.81 4.23 -12.28
C ILE A 45 12.08 5.14 -11.29
N THR A 46 11.08 5.83 -11.77
CA THR A 46 10.21 6.68 -10.95
C THR A 46 9.10 5.84 -10.35
N SER A 47 9.07 5.72 -9.02
CA SER A 47 8.16 4.79 -8.34
C SER A 47 7.44 5.42 -7.15
N ASP A 48 6.19 4.98 -6.93
CA ASP A 48 5.45 5.23 -5.69
C ASP A 48 5.28 3.89 -4.97
N LEU A 49 5.93 3.74 -3.84
CA LEU A 49 6.05 2.45 -3.12
C LEU A 49 5.06 2.31 -1.95
N HIS A 50 4.15 3.28 -1.77
CA HIS A 50 3.17 3.26 -0.69
C HIS A 50 1.83 3.82 -1.16
N THR A 51 0.87 2.94 -1.40
CA THR A 51 -0.47 3.32 -1.86
C THR A 51 -1.55 2.39 -1.31
N HIS A 52 -2.73 2.95 -1.07
CA HIS A 52 -3.90 2.25 -0.53
C HIS A 52 -5.08 2.26 -1.50
N SER A 53 -5.96 1.28 -1.32
CA SER A 53 -7.22 1.19 -2.05
C SER A 53 -8.37 0.81 -1.10
N VAL A 54 -9.56 0.59 -1.66
CA VAL A 54 -10.74 0.14 -0.89
C VAL A 54 -10.57 -1.23 -0.21
N PHE A 55 -9.46 -1.93 -0.48
CA PHE A 55 -9.15 -3.21 0.17
C PHE A 55 -8.46 -3.04 1.53
N SER A 56 -8.08 -1.83 1.91
CA SER A 56 -7.81 -1.40 3.29
C SER A 56 -8.67 -0.18 3.62
N ASP A 57 -8.10 0.98 3.76
CA ASP A 57 -8.77 2.23 4.15
C ASP A 57 -8.74 3.33 3.08
N GLY A 58 -8.20 3.03 1.90
CA GLY A 58 -8.28 3.92 0.75
C GLY A 58 -9.70 3.99 0.17
N HIS A 59 -9.99 5.03 -0.60
CA HIS A 59 -11.33 5.32 -1.13
C HIS A 59 -11.48 5.03 -2.62
N VAL A 60 -10.44 4.50 -3.28
CA VAL A 60 -10.49 4.17 -4.71
C VAL A 60 -10.13 2.71 -4.99
N TRP A 61 -10.58 2.21 -6.12
CA TRP A 61 -10.27 0.85 -6.55
C TRP A 61 -8.83 0.74 -7.09
N PRO A 62 -8.18 -0.43 -7.02
CA PRO A 62 -6.80 -0.62 -7.48
C PRO A 62 -6.56 -0.22 -8.94
N ASN A 63 -7.54 -0.43 -9.83
CA ASN A 63 -7.44 0.02 -11.23
C ASN A 63 -7.38 1.56 -11.37
N ILE A 64 -7.92 2.31 -10.43
CA ILE A 64 -7.78 3.77 -10.39
C ILE A 64 -6.35 4.14 -10.02
N ARG A 65 -5.73 3.47 -9.03
CA ARG A 65 -4.31 3.65 -8.67
C ARG A 65 -3.40 3.45 -9.88
N VAL A 66 -3.66 2.38 -10.67
CA VAL A 66 -2.96 2.13 -11.94
C VAL A 66 -3.15 3.28 -12.93
N ALA A 67 -4.39 3.74 -13.11
CA ALA A 67 -4.69 4.84 -14.02
C ALA A 67 -4.01 6.15 -13.63
N GLU A 68 -3.94 6.44 -12.33
CA GLU A 68 -3.25 7.61 -11.78
C GLU A 68 -1.73 7.50 -11.98
N ALA A 69 -1.13 6.34 -11.71
CA ALA A 69 0.29 6.10 -11.92
C ALA A 69 0.68 6.28 -13.41
N MET A 70 -0.12 5.71 -14.32
CA MET A 70 0.09 5.88 -15.78
C MET A 70 -0.05 7.33 -16.22
N LYS A 71 -1.00 8.07 -15.65
CA LYS A 71 -1.20 9.50 -15.95
C LYS A 71 -0.03 10.35 -15.49
N ASP A 72 0.55 10.01 -14.34
CA ASP A 72 1.72 10.68 -13.78
C ASP A 72 3.04 10.18 -14.43
N LYS A 73 2.95 9.19 -15.33
CA LYS A 73 4.08 8.53 -16.02
C LYS A 73 5.07 7.85 -15.07
N LEU A 74 4.56 7.28 -13.98
CA LEU A 74 5.40 6.45 -13.12
C LEU A 74 5.84 5.19 -13.88
N ASP A 75 7.05 4.73 -13.61
CA ASP A 75 7.55 3.43 -14.08
C ASP A 75 7.03 2.28 -13.20
N ALA A 76 6.83 2.53 -11.90
CA ALA A 76 6.38 1.51 -10.95
C ALA A 76 5.44 2.06 -9.89
N ILE A 77 4.54 1.20 -9.41
CA ILE A 77 3.67 1.46 -8.26
C ILE A 77 3.59 0.21 -7.38
N ALA A 78 3.68 0.36 -6.06
CA ALA A 78 3.40 -0.71 -5.13
C ALA A 78 1.96 -0.60 -4.58
N ILE A 79 1.29 -1.73 -4.46
CA ILE A 79 0.00 -1.85 -3.78
C ILE A 79 0.28 -2.39 -2.38
N THR A 80 0.08 -1.56 -1.37
CA THR A 80 0.55 -1.80 0.01
C THR A 80 -0.58 -1.65 1.03
N GLU A 81 -1.69 -2.33 0.78
CA GLU A 81 -2.83 -2.35 1.69
C GLU A 81 -2.41 -2.67 3.13
N HIS A 82 -3.06 -2.04 4.10
CA HIS A 82 -2.91 -2.43 5.50
C HIS A 82 -3.20 -3.92 5.70
N LEU A 83 -2.29 -4.61 6.35
CA LEU A 83 -2.41 -6.04 6.60
C LEU A 83 -3.47 -6.33 7.67
N GLU A 84 -3.51 -5.55 8.74
CA GLU A 84 -4.34 -5.73 9.91
C GLU A 84 -5.56 -4.81 9.96
N TYR A 85 -5.45 -3.60 9.41
CA TYR A 85 -6.50 -2.59 9.47
C TYR A 85 -7.31 -2.55 8.19
N GLN A 86 -8.59 -2.94 8.28
CA GLN A 86 -9.50 -3.06 7.12
C GLN A 86 -10.89 -2.51 7.44
N PRO A 87 -11.05 -1.19 7.49
CA PRO A 87 -12.31 -0.56 7.88
C PRO A 87 -13.48 -0.86 6.94
N HIS A 88 -13.20 -1.26 5.69
CA HIS A 88 -14.23 -1.60 4.70
C HIS A 88 -14.59 -3.09 4.65
N ILE A 89 -14.05 -3.92 5.54
CA ILE A 89 -14.17 -5.40 5.49
C ILE A 89 -15.60 -5.90 5.39
N ARG A 90 -16.56 -5.22 5.98
CA ARG A 90 -17.97 -5.58 5.94
C ARG A 90 -18.56 -5.49 4.54
N TYR A 91 -18.16 -4.51 3.77
CA TYR A 91 -18.66 -4.23 2.43
C TYR A 91 -17.74 -4.79 1.35
N ILE A 92 -16.45 -4.87 1.64
CA ILE A 92 -15.39 -5.35 0.76
C ILE A 92 -14.59 -6.43 1.50
N PRO A 93 -15.14 -7.65 1.61
CA PRO A 93 -14.44 -8.75 2.29
C PRO A 93 -13.10 -9.05 1.63
N ASN A 94 -12.01 -8.91 2.38
CA ASN A 94 -10.65 -9.09 1.89
C ASN A 94 -9.95 -10.27 2.59
N LYS A 95 -10.47 -11.49 2.36
CA LYS A 95 -9.87 -12.72 2.90
C LYS A 95 -8.56 -13.10 2.23
N ASN A 96 -8.39 -12.70 0.96
CA ASN A 96 -7.14 -12.88 0.23
C ASN A 96 -6.41 -11.54 0.16
N ARG A 97 -5.38 -11.36 0.97
CA ARG A 97 -4.59 -10.12 1.07
C ARG A 97 -3.85 -9.73 -0.22
N ASN A 98 -3.81 -10.63 -1.20
CA ASN A 98 -3.23 -10.34 -2.51
C ASN A 98 -4.23 -9.74 -3.51
N ILE A 99 -5.53 -9.62 -3.16
CA ILE A 99 -6.56 -9.29 -4.16
C ILE A 99 -6.36 -7.90 -4.78
N ALA A 100 -5.99 -6.90 -3.98
CA ALA A 100 -5.75 -5.55 -4.46
C ALA A 100 -4.62 -5.51 -5.49
N PHE A 101 -3.50 -6.18 -5.19
CA PHE A 101 -2.38 -6.34 -6.13
C PHE A 101 -2.82 -7.06 -7.41
N LEU A 102 -3.58 -8.16 -7.30
CA LEU A 102 -4.03 -8.91 -8.47
C LEU A 102 -4.95 -8.10 -9.37
N GLU A 103 -5.84 -7.28 -8.82
CA GLU A 103 -6.70 -6.36 -9.57
C GLU A 103 -5.89 -5.23 -10.22
N ALA A 104 -4.93 -4.64 -9.50
CA ALA A 104 -4.03 -3.63 -10.05
C ALA A 104 -3.18 -4.21 -11.19
N LYS A 105 -2.57 -5.36 -10.98
CA LYS A 105 -1.75 -6.04 -12.01
C LYS A 105 -2.55 -6.33 -13.26
N LYS A 106 -3.78 -6.83 -13.11
CA LYS A 106 -4.70 -7.04 -14.23
C LYS A 106 -5.04 -5.75 -14.97
N ALA A 107 -5.21 -4.64 -14.23
CA ALA A 107 -5.50 -3.34 -14.84
C ALA A 107 -4.31 -2.77 -15.64
N ALA A 108 -3.10 -3.17 -15.29
CA ALA A 108 -1.87 -2.75 -15.95
C ALA A 108 -1.37 -3.70 -17.05
N ASP A 109 -2.09 -4.81 -17.34
CA ASP A 109 -1.61 -5.93 -18.19
C ASP A 109 -1.20 -5.51 -19.61
N GLU A 110 -1.80 -4.43 -20.16
CA GLU A 110 -1.47 -3.88 -21.48
C GLU A 110 -0.60 -2.61 -21.40
N SER A 111 0.11 -2.39 -20.30
CA SER A 111 0.96 -1.21 -20.09
C SER A 111 2.38 -1.59 -19.69
N ASP A 112 3.29 -0.62 -19.77
CA ASP A 112 4.67 -0.76 -19.30
C ASP A 112 4.81 -0.50 -17.78
N LEU A 113 3.71 -0.17 -17.08
CA LEU A 113 3.73 0.10 -15.65
C LEU A 113 4.04 -1.17 -14.85
N ILE A 114 5.06 -1.12 -14.04
CA ILE A 114 5.44 -2.20 -13.12
C ILE A 114 4.56 -2.11 -11.86
N VAL A 115 3.68 -3.10 -11.67
CA VAL A 115 2.87 -3.21 -10.46
C VAL A 115 3.56 -4.14 -9.48
N ILE A 116 3.93 -3.62 -8.32
CA ILE A 116 4.68 -4.32 -7.28
C ILE A 116 3.72 -4.82 -6.20
N ALA A 117 3.84 -6.10 -5.84
CA ALA A 117 3.11 -6.67 -4.71
C ALA A 117 3.73 -6.19 -3.40
N GLY A 118 2.90 -5.64 -2.52
CA GLY A 118 3.31 -5.19 -1.20
C GLY A 118 2.22 -5.38 -0.15
N SER A 119 2.56 -5.03 1.07
CA SER A 119 1.61 -4.90 2.18
C SER A 119 2.19 -3.99 3.24
N GLU A 120 1.37 -3.19 3.84
CA GLU A 120 1.73 -2.42 5.03
C GLU A 120 1.43 -3.23 6.29
N ILE A 121 2.49 -3.63 6.98
CA ILE A 121 2.45 -4.29 8.29
C ILE A 121 2.18 -3.22 9.33
N THR A 122 0.93 -3.11 9.75
CA THR A 122 0.39 -2.03 10.56
C THR A 122 0.45 -2.39 12.03
N ARG A 123 1.34 -1.75 12.77
CA ARG A 123 1.56 -1.99 14.21
C ARG A 123 1.53 -0.68 15.00
N GLU A 124 1.17 -0.78 16.27
CA GLU A 124 1.40 0.31 17.20
C GLU A 124 2.90 0.54 17.41
N MET A 125 3.27 1.77 17.75
CA MET A 125 4.65 2.08 18.11
C MET A 125 5.06 1.51 19.47
N PRO A 126 6.21 0.83 19.59
CA PRO A 126 7.11 0.36 18.53
C PRO A 126 6.65 -0.97 17.91
N PRO A 127 6.92 -1.28 16.64
CA PRO A 127 7.80 -0.56 15.71
C PRO A 127 7.09 0.52 14.87
N GLY A 128 5.76 0.62 14.89
CA GLY A 128 4.98 1.41 13.96
C GLY A 128 4.70 0.65 12.66
N HIS A 129 4.41 1.38 11.59
CA HIS A 129 4.04 0.84 10.30
C HIS A 129 5.28 0.56 9.44
N LEU A 130 5.27 -0.56 8.73
CA LEU A 130 6.34 -0.94 7.83
C LEU A 130 5.76 -1.50 6.53
N ASN A 131 6.23 -1.01 5.39
CA ASN A 131 5.94 -1.62 4.11
C ASN A 131 6.91 -2.74 3.79
N ALA A 132 6.36 -3.86 3.32
CA ALA A 132 7.09 -4.93 2.68
C ALA A 132 6.69 -4.97 1.21
N VAL A 133 7.57 -4.57 0.29
CA VAL A 133 7.34 -4.60 -1.16
C VAL A 133 8.12 -5.74 -1.81
N PHE A 134 7.71 -6.17 -3.02
CA PHE A 134 8.23 -7.35 -3.73
C PHE A 134 7.91 -8.69 -3.04
N ILE A 135 6.87 -8.73 -2.20
CA ILE A 135 6.39 -9.98 -1.60
C ILE A 135 5.73 -10.88 -2.65
N LYS A 136 5.59 -12.17 -2.32
CA LYS A 136 4.94 -13.18 -3.18
C LYS A 136 3.53 -13.49 -2.71
N ASP A 137 3.30 -13.46 -1.41
CA ASP A 137 2.03 -13.79 -0.78
C ASP A 137 1.85 -13.03 0.54
N ALA A 138 1.01 -11.99 0.52
CA ALA A 138 0.68 -11.21 1.70
C ALA A 138 -0.08 -12.01 2.77
N ASN A 139 -0.79 -13.09 2.38
CA ASN A 139 -1.55 -13.91 3.33
C ASN A 139 -0.65 -14.61 4.36
N THR A 140 0.61 -14.82 4.06
CA THR A 140 1.55 -15.50 4.96
C THR A 140 2.22 -14.57 5.96
N LEU A 141 2.07 -13.25 5.78
CA LEU A 141 2.59 -12.24 6.71
C LEU A 141 1.71 -12.09 7.96
N PHE A 142 0.52 -12.66 7.94
CA PHE A 142 -0.49 -12.45 8.94
C PHE A 142 -1.09 -13.78 9.38
N ASN A 143 -1.04 -14.03 10.69
CA ASN A 143 -1.68 -15.19 11.29
C ASN A 143 -2.64 -14.70 12.38
N ILE A 144 -3.94 -14.85 12.13
CA ILE A 144 -4.98 -14.55 13.12
C ILE A 144 -5.21 -15.80 13.96
N ASP A 145 -4.91 -15.72 15.23
CA ASP A 145 -5.34 -16.70 16.21
C ASP A 145 -6.58 -16.15 16.96
N GLU A 146 -7.77 -16.51 16.50
CA GLU A 146 -9.03 -16.07 17.10
C GLU A 146 -9.15 -16.49 18.59
N SER A 147 -8.39 -17.48 19.04
CA SER A 147 -8.35 -17.87 20.46
C SER A 147 -7.79 -16.76 21.36
N LEU A 148 -7.04 -15.82 20.78
CA LEU A 148 -6.46 -14.67 21.46
C LEU A 148 -7.42 -13.46 21.53
N LEU A 149 -8.62 -13.54 20.95
CA LEU A 149 -9.58 -12.43 20.95
C LEU A 149 -9.91 -11.88 22.36
N PRO A 150 -10.07 -12.69 23.41
CA PRO A 150 -10.27 -12.15 24.74
C PRO A 150 -9.11 -11.29 25.25
N GLU A 151 -7.87 -11.67 24.95
CA GLU A 151 -6.67 -10.90 25.30
C GLU A 151 -6.55 -9.64 24.45
N ALA A 152 -6.84 -9.72 23.15
CA ALA A 152 -6.87 -8.59 22.25
C ALA A 152 -7.85 -7.51 22.73
N ARG A 153 -9.08 -7.89 23.05
CA ARG A 153 -10.11 -7.00 23.61
C ARG A 153 -9.73 -6.43 24.97
N ARG A 154 -9.10 -7.22 25.84
CA ARG A 154 -8.60 -6.73 27.13
C ARG A 154 -7.59 -5.60 26.94
N ARG A 155 -6.63 -5.73 26.02
CA ARG A 155 -5.66 -4.67 25.72
C ARG A 155 -6.33 -3.45 25.09
N MET A 156 -7.21 -3.68 24.14
CA MET A 156 -7.96 -2.61 23.48
C MET A 156 -8.81 -1.80 24.49
N SER A 157 -9.40 -2.46 25.50
CA SER A 157 -10.22 -1.79 26.51
C SER A 157 -9.42 -0.85 27.44
N GLU A 158 -8.09 -0.91 27.41
CA GLU A 158 -7.23 0.03 28.13
C GLU A 158 -7.17 1.40 27.43
N ALA A 159 -7.43 1.44 26.12
CA ALA A 159 -7.37 2.64 25.29
C ALA A 159 -8.75 3.13 24.80
N VAL A 160 -9.71 2.23 24.61
CA VAL A 160 -11.04 2.49 24.04
C VAL A 160 -12.12 1.83 24.87
N ASN A 161 -13.23 2.52 25.09
CA ASN A 161 -14.41 1.89 25.69
C ASN A 161 -15.12 1.01 24.65
N ILE A 162 -14.90 -0.29 24.70
CA ILE A 162 -15.43 -1.28 23.74
C ILE A 162 -16.96 -1.27 23.69
N GLU A 163 -17.64 -0.93 24.79
CA GLU A 163 -19.11 -0.88 24.87
C GLU A 163 -19.71 0.26 24.04
N ASP A 164 -18.90 1.26 23.70
CA ASP A 164 -19.34 2.41 22.90
C ASP A 164 -19.18 2.13 21.38
N LEU A 165 -18.52 1.03 21.00
CA LEU A 165 -18.33 0.67 19.59
C LEU A 165 -19.58 -0.01 19.00
N SER A 166 -19.95 0.35 17.79
CA SER A 166 -20.91 -0.40 16.99
C SER A 166 -20.35 -1.79 16.62
N ASP A 167 -21.22 -2.72 16.22
CA ASP A 167 -20.80 -4.05 15.78
C ASP A 167 -19.81 -3.99 14.61
N GLU A 168 -19.92 -2.96 13.76
CA GLU A 168 -19.02 -2.73 12.62
C GLU A 168 -17.63 -2.28 13.08
N GLU A 169 -17.59 -1.28 13.95
CA GLU A 169 -16.35 -0.76 14.52
C GLU A 169 -15.64 -1.83 15.36
N LEU A 170 -16.41 -2.65 16.09
CA LEU A 170 -15.87 -3.74 16.90
C LEU A 170 -15.22 -4.83 16.02
N GLU A 171 -15.82 -5.19 14.87
CA GLU A 171 -15.24 -6.16 13.94
C GLU A 171 -13.88 -5.70 13.39
N VAL A 172 -13.77 -4.43 13.01
CA VAL A 172 -12.51 -3.82 12.54
C VAL A 172 -11.47 -3.75 13.67
N ALA A 173 -11.91 -3.29 14.86
CA ALA A 173 -11.06 -3.16 16.02
C ALA A 173 -10.53 -4.52 16.51
N ASP A 174 -11.35 -5.57 16.48
CA ASP A 174 -10.93 -6.94 16.84
C ASP A 174 -9.83 -7.47 15.91
N GLN A 175 -9.96 -7.25 14.60
CA GLN A 175 -8.92 -7.67 13.64
C GLN A 175 -7.61 -6.93 13.85
N TYR A 176 -7.68 -5.61 14.02
CA TYR A 176 -6.51 -4.79 14.31
C TYR A 176 -5.84 -5.20 15.62
N ALA A 177 -6.62 -5.39 16.69
CA ALA A 177 -6.10 -5.79 17.98
C ALA A 177 -5.48 -7.21 17.95
N LEU A 178 -6.10 -8.15 17.23
CA LEU A 178 -5.52 -9.50 17.02
C LEU A 178 -4.22 -9.42 16.24
N GLY A 179 -4.17 -8.58 15.19
CA GLY A 179 -2.97 -8.35 14.42
C GLY A 179 -1.81 -7.83 15.27
N ASN A 180 -2.10 -6.89 16.18
CA ASN A 180 -1.09 -6.35 17.09
C ASN A 180 -0.59 -7.35 18.14
N LEU A 181 -1.26 -8.48 18.35
CA LEU A 181 -0.74 -9.58 19.18
C LEU A 181 0.25 -10.46 18.40
N TYR A 182 0.20 -10.46 17.07
CA TYR A 182 1.16 -11.19 16.26
C TYR A 182 2.51 -10.46 16.24
N SER A 183 3.59 -11.23 16.42
CA SER A 183 4.94 -10.65 16.49
C SER A 183 5.29 -9.90 15.21
N PRO A 184 5.68 -8.61 15.28
CA PRO A 184 6.14 -7.89 14.10
C PRO A 184 7.42 -8.51 13.52
N PHE A 185 8.28 -9.13 14.34
CA PHE A 185 9.46 -9.83 13.87
C PHE A 185 9.10 -11.03 12.97
N GLU A 186 8.08 -11.81 13.33
CA GLU A 186 7.66 -12.96 12.52
C GLU A 186 7.11 -12.52 11.16
N ALA A 187 6.32 -11.43 11.13
CA ALA A 187 5.82 -10.87 9.87
C ALA A 187 6.99 -10.38 8.98
N LEU A 188 7.95 -9.66 9.54
CA LEU A 188 9.10 -9.13 8.80
C LEU A 188 10.07 -10.25 8.37
N GLU A 189 10.31 -11.25 9.21
CA GLU A 189 11.14 -12.43 8.87
C GLU A 189 10.50 -13.22 7.72
N GLU A 190 9.17 -13.36 7.72
CA GLU A 190 8.45 -13.97 6.60
C GLU A 190 8.55 -13.12 5.33
N ALA A 191 8.34 -11.79 5.42
CA ALA A 191 8.51 -10.89 4.29
C ALA A 191 9.93 -10.99 3.70
N LYS A 192 10.96 -10.95 4.55
CA LYS A 192 12.36 -11.14 4.14
C LYS A 192 12.57 -12.51 3.47
N ARG A 193 11.99 -13.58 3.99
CA ARG A 193 12.06 -14.92 3.37
C ARG A 193 11.48 -14.96 1.96
N GLN A 194 10.51 -14.10 1.67
CA GLN A 194 9.94 -13.91 0.34
C GLN A 194 10.83 -13.07 -0.59
N GLY A 195 11.84 -12.39 -0.06
CA GLY A 195 12.74 -11.50 -0.78
C GLY A 195 12.27 -10.03 -0.77
N ALA A 196 11.43 -9.65 0.18
CA ALA A 196 10.92 -8.30 0.26
C ALA A 196 12.00 -7.27 0.57
N PHE A 197 11.85 -6.07 -0.01
CA PHE A 197 12.43 -4.85 0.48
C PHE A 197 11.47 -4.25 1.51
N ILE A 198 11.97 -3.95 2.72
CA ILE A 198 11.15 -3.53 3.85
C ILE A 198 11.60 -2.13 4.28
N PHE A 199 10.65 -1.22 4.48
CA PHE A 199 10.96 0.13 4.95
C PHE A 199 9.97 0.61 6.01
N TRP A 200 10.45 1.48 6.89
CA TRP A 200 9.67 2.09 7.95
C TRP A 200 8.90 3.29 7.40
N ASN A 201 7.56 3.26 7.57
CA ASN A 201 6.64 4.25 7.02
C ASN A 201 6.50 5.46 7.94
N HIS A 202 6.33 6.64 7.35
CA HIS A 202 5.92 7.92 7.97
C HIS A 202 6.31 8.05 9.47
N PRO A 203 7.60 7.92 9.82
CA PRO A 203 8.05 7.91 11.22
C PRO A 203 7.78 9.22 11.98
N MET A 204 7.45 10.30 11.24
CA MET A 204 7.07 11.61 11.76
C MET A 204 5.57 11.72 12.08
N TRP A 205 4.73 10.80 11.57
CA TRP A 205 3.29 10.86 11.73
C TRP A 205 2.87 10.86 13.20
N GLY A 206 1.86 11.71 13.55
CA GLY A 206 1.45 11.98 14.94
C GLY A 206 1.10 10.74 15.76
N SER A 207 0.61 9.65 15.14
CA SER A 207 0.36 8.39 15.84
C SER A 207 1.64 7.60 16.14
N GLN A 208 2.74 7.85 15.45
CA GLN A 208 4.05 7.24 15.71
C GLN A 208 4.97 8.18 16.52
N ALA A 209 4.81 9.49 16.34
CA ALA A 209 5.61 10.50 17.01
C ALA A 209 4.73 11.69 17.40
N ASN A 210 4.25 11.74 18.65
CA ASN A 210 3.35 12.78 19.15
C ASN A 210 3.82 14.22 18.95
N ASP A 211 5.13 14.43 18.81
CA ASP A 211 5.76 15.72 18.54
C ASP A 211 6.28 15.86 17.10
N GLY A 212 5.95 14.93 16.22
CA GLY A 212 6.38 14.90 14.82
C GLY A 212 7.86 14.57 14.62
N VAL A 213 8.58 14.18 15.67
CA VAL A 213 10.04 13.92 15.60
C VAL A 213 10.31 12.42 15.53
N SER A 214 10.85 11.97 14.41
CA SER A 214 11.21 10.58 14.18
C SER A 214 12.34 10.11 15.09
N ARG A 215 12.17 8.97 15.78
CA ARG A 215 13.17 8.42 16.71
C ARG A 215 13.26 6.90 16.60
N LEU A 216 14.48 6.39 16.47
CA LEU A 216 14.74 4.94 16.57
C LEU A 216 14.47 4.44 17.99
N THR A 217 13.63 3.41 18.10
CA THR A 217 13.49 2.62 19.33
C THR A 217 14.50 1.47 19.36
N GLU A 218 14.64 0.80 20.51
CA GLU A 218 15.47 -0.41 20.59
C GLU A 218 14.96 -1.54 19.69
N MET A 219 13.65 -1.60 19.43
CA MET A 219 13.06 -2.56 18.51
C MET A 219 13.53 -2.29 17.06
N HIS A 220 13.50 -1.04 16.61
CA HIS A 220 14.02 -0.66 15.29
C HIS A 220 15.50 -1.01 15.12
N LYS A 221 16.34 -0.74 16.15
CA LYS A 221 17.75 -1.09 16.12
C LYS A 221 17.97 -2.61 15.98
N GLN A 222 17.15 -3.41 16.68
CA GLN A 222 17.18 -4.86 16.54
C GLN A 222 16.74 -5.33 15.15
N MET A 223 15.71 -4.70 14.57
CA MET A 223 15.23 -5.00 13.24
C MET A 223 16.27 -4.65 12.18
N ILE A 224 16.91 -3.48 12.27
CA ILE A 224 18.01 -3.08 11.39
C ILE A 224 19.19 -4.07 11.51
N ALA A 225 19.59 -4.41 12.74
CA ALA A 225 20.68 -5.36 12.99
C ALA A 225 20.40 -6.77 12.45
N LYS A 226 19.12 -7.17 12.33
CA LYS A 226 18.69 -8.43 11.72
C LYS A 226 18.44 -8.32 10.22
N ASP A 227 18.67 -7.16 9.61
CA ASP A 227 18.39 -6.90 8.20
C ASP A 227 16.90 -7.13 7.89
N LEU A 228 16.02 -6.51 8.70
CA LEU A 228 14.56 -6.51 8.57
C LEU A 228 14.00 -5.12 8.26
N ILE A 229 14.85 -4.08 8.20
CA ILE A 229 14.53 -2.74 7.74
C ILE A 229 15.65 -2.32 6.81
N HIS A 230 15.30 -2.00 5.57
CA HIS A 230 16.22 -1.65 4.48
C HIS A 230 16.11 -0.17 4.07
N GLY A 231 14.99 0.48 4.40
CA GLY A 231 14.69 1.87 4.06
C GLY A 231 13.83 2.54 5.12
N ILE A 232 13.63 3.85 4.96
CA ILE A 232 12.78 4.68 5.81
C ILE A 232 12.16 5.79 4.98
N GLU A 233 10.90 6.09 5.20
CA GLU A 233 10.25 7.24 4.58
C GLU A 233 10.77 8.54 5.20
N VAL A 234 11.45 9.30 4.38
CA VAL A 234 11.93 10.65 4.69
C VAL A 234 10.90 11.70 4.25
N VAL A 235 10.17 11.36 3.19
CA VAL A 235 9.02 12.12 2.70
C VAL A 235 7.83 11.17 2.61
N ASN A 236 6.73 11.54 3.26
CA ASN A 236 5.45 10.86 3.12
C ASN A 236 4.36 11.93 2.99
N THR A 237 3.45 11.75 2.03
CA THR A 237 2.46 12.78 1.69
C THR A 237 3.14 14.14 1.40
N ASN A 238 2.84 15.17 2.16
CA ASN A 238 3.44 16.51 2.07
C ASN A 238 4.40 16.79 3.24
N GLU A 239 4.76 15.77 4.01
CA GLU A 239 5.62 15.90 5.19
C GLU A 239 7.03 15.42 4.89
N TYR A 240 8.02 16.17 5.36
CA TYR A 240 9.44 15.85 5.30
C TYR A 240 10.01 15.78 6.72
N SER A 241 10.82 14.76 7.00
CA SER A 241 11.50 14.61 8.29
C SER A 241 13.01 14.62 8.14
N GLU A 242 13.64 15.64 8.69
CA GLU A 242 15.10 15.75 8.81
C GLU A 242 15.68 14.62 9.68
N GLU A 243 14.97 14.25 10.75
CA GLU A 243 15.39 13.19 11.65
C GLU A 243 15.33 11.80 10.96
N ALA A 244 14.30 11.57 10.12
CA ALA A 244 14.22 10.35 9.32
C ALA A 244 15.38 10.28 8.31
N LEU A 245 15.73 11.40 7.68
CA LEU A 245 16.91 11.48 6.81
C LEU A 245 18.20 11.18 7.59
N GLN A 246 18.36 11.77 8.78
CA GLN A 246 19.54 11.49 9.60
C GLN A 246 19.60 10.01 10.03
N ILE A 247 18.46 9.42 10.39
CA ILE A 247 18.36 7.97 10.71
C ILE A 247 18.78 7.13 9.49
N ALA A 248 18.32 7.49 8.29
CA ALA A 248 18.70 6.80 7.05
C ALA A 248 20.22 6.80 6.85
N LEU A 249 20.83 7.98 6.95
CA LEU A 249 22.26 8.18 6.75
C LEU A 249 23.11 7.45 7.81
N ASP A 250 22.70 7.53 9.08
CA ASP A 250 23.46 6.92 10.19
C ASP A 250 23.40 5.38 10.17
N ASN A 251 22.36 4.79 9.55
CA ASN A 251 22.13 3.35 9.54
C ASN A 251 22.24 2.73 8.14
N ASN A 252 22.68 3.49 7.14
CA ASN A 252 22.79 3.05 5.74
C ASN A 252 21.47 2.46 5.20
N LEU A 253 20.35 3.12 5.50
CA LEU A 253 19.03 2.77 4.99
C LEU A 253 18.75 3.55 3.69
N ALA A 254 17.94 2.97 2.81
CA ALA A 254 17.46 3.68 1.63
C ALA A 254 16.53 4.84 2.03
N ILE A 255 16.64 5.94 1.30
CA ILE A 255 15.80 7.13 1.47
C ILE A 255 14.58 6.94 0.59
N ILE A 256 13.39 6.91 1.20
CA ILE A 256 12.13 6.64 0.54
C ILE A 256 11.25 7.90 0.56
N GLY A 257 10.61 8.18 -0.57
CA GLY A 257 9.56 9.19 -0.70
C GLY A 257 8.32 8.57 -1.33
N THR A 258 7.16 8.73 -0.71
CA THR A 258 5.91 8.07 -1.12
C THR A 258 4.70 8.98 -0.94
N SER A 259 3.62 8.65 -1.66
CA SER A 259 2.37 9.42 -1.51
C SER A 259 1.53 8.98 -0.33
N ASP A 260 1.57 7.70 0.03
CA ASP A 260 0.65 7.12 1.03
C ASP A 260 -0.82 7.47 0.72
N VAL A 261 -1.14 7.46 -0.56
CA VAL A 261 -2.41 8.01 -1.05
C VAL A 261 -3.59 7.10 -0.69
N HIS A 262 -4.59 7.68 -0.08
CA HIS A 262 -5.87 7.05 0.25
C HIS A 262 -6.98 7.53 -0.67
N GLU A 263 -6.98 8.83 -1.00
CA GLU A 263 -7.93 9.50 -1.87
C GLU A 263 -7.52 9.43 -3.36
N LEU A 264 -8.19 10.20 -4.20
CA LEU A 264 -7.68 10.48 -5.55
C LEU A 264 -6.43 11.34 -5.47
N ILE A 265 -5.40 11.00 -6.24
CA ILE A 265 -4.15 11.77 -6.33
C ILE A 265 -4.41 13.26 -6.63
N GLU A 266 -5.42 13.57 -7.44
CA GLU A 266 -5.76 14.96 -7.80
C GLU A 266 -6.33 15.76 -6.61
N TRP A 267 -6.84 15.09 -5.57
CA TRP A 267 -7.35 15.77 -4.39
C TRP A 267 -6.22 16.12 -3.41
N ASP A 268 -5.19 15.28 -3.34
CA ASP A 268 -4.05 15.48 -2.46
C ASP A 268 -2.98 16.35 -3.12
N TYR A 269 -2.86 16.27 -4.46
CA TYR A 269 -1.84 16.96 -5.26
C TYR A 269 -2.48 17.67 -6.45
N ASP A 270 -2.83 18.94 -6.27
CA ASP A 270 -3.51 19.78 -7.27
C ASP A 270 -2.59 20.11 -8.45
N SER A 271 -2.75 19.42 -9.56
CA SER A 271 -1.97 19.66 -10.78
C SER A 271 -2.11 21.09 -11.31
N SER A 272 -3.21 21.79 -11.01
CA SER A 272 -3.38 23.21 -11.38
C SER A 272 -2.42 24.15 -10.65
N LYS A 273 -1.90 23.70 -9.52
CA LYS A 273 -0.86 24.38 -8.72
C LYS A 273 0.54 23.85 -8.98
N ASN A 274 0.68 22.91 -9.93
CA ASN A 274 1.94 22.21 -10.21
C ASN A 274 2.41 21.36 -9.02
N GLU A 275 1.46 20.81 -8.27
CA GLU A 275 1.75 19.85 -7.19
C GLU A 275 1.82 18.42 -7.76
N HIS A 276 2.78 17.65 -7.26
CA HIS A 276 3.00 16.25 -7.65
C HIS A 276 3.20 15.39 -6.41
N ARG A 277 2.81 14.11 -6.50
CA ARG A 277 3.10 13.15 -5.44
C ARG A 277 4.60 12.99 -5.22
N PRO A 278 5.06 12.74 -4.00
CA PRO A 278 6.43 12.28 -3.77
C PRO A 278 6.66 10.93 -4.45
N VAL A 279 7.89 10.71 -4.87
CA VAL A 279 8.31 9.47 -5.52
C VAL A 279 9.67 9.02 -5.02
N THR A 280 9.91 7.72 -5.07
CA THR A 280 11.22 7.13 -4.89
C THR A 280 11.87 6.89 -6.25
N LEU A 281 13.13 7.31 -6.41
CA LEU A 281 13.92 7.04 -7.60
C LEU A 281 14.80 5.83 -7.37
N ILE A 282 14.61 4.80 -8.19
CA ILE A 282 15.41 3.57 -8.14
C ILE A 282 16.33 3.55 -9.35
N LEU A 283 17.63 3.36 -9.11
CA LEU A 283 18.62 3.19 -10.17
C LEU A 283 18.69 1.73 -10.56
N SER A 284 18.40 1.41 -11.81
CA SER A 284 18.28 0.04 -12.31
C SER A 284 18.96 -0.14 -13.66
N GLU A 285 19.42 -1.35 -13.97
CA GLU A 285 20.00 -1.68 -15.28
C GLU A 285 18.89 -1.84 -16.34
N GLU A 286 17.69 -2.26 -15.95
CA GLU A 286 16.56 -2.50 -16.84
C GLU A 286 15.25 -2.01 -16.22
N ARG A 287 14.28 -1.60 -17.06
CA ARG A 287 12.91 -1.25 -16.63
C ARG A 287 12.05 -2.50 -16.50
N ASN A 288 12.34 -3.34 -15.55
CA ASN A 288 11.52 -4.52 -15.21
C ASN A 288 11.62 -4.86 -13.72
N GLN A 289 10.64 -5.61 -13.23
CA GLN A 289 10.50 -5.95 -11.81
C GLN A 289 11.68 -6.76 -11.24
N ASN A 290 12.44 -7.45 -12.07
CA ASN A 290 13.57 -8.28 -11.58
C ASN A 290 14.86 -7.48 -11.39
N SER A 291 14.92 -6.28 -11.97
CA SER A 291 16.10 -5.41 -11.97
C SER A 291 15.99 -4.25 -10.96
N ILE A 292 14.80 -4.01 -10.42
CA ILE A 292 14.51 -2.95 -9.45
C ILE A 292 14.44 -3.44 -7.98
#